data_deb44d4e2c21543e149952d80d9b491f
#
_entry.id   deb44d4e2c21543e149952d80d9b491f
#
_cell.length_a   1.000
_cell.length_b   1.000
_cell.length_c   1.000
_cell.angle_alpha   90.00
_cell.angle_beta   90.00
_cell.angle_gamma   90.00
#
_symmetry.space_group_name_H-M   'P 1'
#
loop_
_entity.id
_entity.type
_entity.pdbx_description
1 polymer ?
#
loop_
_entity_poly.entity_id
_entity_poly.type
_entity_poly.pdbx_seq_one_letter_code
_entity_poly.pdbx_strand_id
1 'polypeptide(L)'
;AGHPWVTFKDPCNVRSPQKHVGVVHSSNLCTEITLNTGPSEIAVCNLGSVNLLNHLTKDDEGNFSIDQKRLERTIKTAMRMLDNVIDINFYAVGKARNSNLSHRPVGLGIMGFQDTLHALKIPYCSSEAVEFADQSMEMVTYFAYAASTELAEERGPYETFKGSLWDQGILPLDSLKLLEQERGIKIEVDKNSKFDWDALKVRIKKNGIRNSNCVAVAPTATISNIVGVSASIEPTFQNLYVKSNLSGEFT
;
A
#
# COMPACT_ATOMS: atom_id res chain seq x y z
N ALA A 1 4.86 -24.65 -7.89
CA ALA A 1 3.91 -24.38 -8.99
C ALA A 1 3.22 -23.00 -8.89
N GLY A 2 3.38 -22.21 -7.84
CA GLY A 2 2.78 -20.88 -7.67
C GLY A 2 1.26 -20.86 -7.43
N HIS A 3 0.59 -21.98 -7.38
CA HIS A 3 -0.84 -22.14 -7.12
C HIS A 3 -1.13 -23.44 -6.33
N PRO A 4 -2.19 -23.47 -5.49
CA PRO A 4 -3.04 -22.35 -5.05
C PRO A 4 -2.32 -21.41 -4.08
N TRP A 5 -2.86 -20.21 -3.92
CA TRP A 5 -2.37 -19.25 -2.93
C TRP A 5 -3.11 -19.43 -1.61
N VAL A 6 -2.41 -19.18 -0.51
CA VAL A 6 -2.96 -19.31 0.84
C VAL A 6 -2.80 -17.98 1.57
N THR A 7 -3.90 -17.49 2.11
CA THR A 7 -3.93 -16.27 2.94
C THR A 7 -4.48 -16.63 4.32
N PHE A 8 -3.76 -16.22 5.36
CA PHE A 8 -4.18 -16.44 6.74
C PHE A 8 -5.22 -15.38 7.14
N LYS A 9 -6.45 -15.79 7.29
CA LYS A 9 -7.59 -14.91 7.55
C LYS A 9 -7.50 -14.20 8.92
N ASP A 10 -7.10 -14.90 9.97
CA ASP A 10 -7.11 -14.36 11.32
C ASP A 10 -6.15 -13.17 11.51
N PRO A 11 -4.88 -13.24 11.08
CA PRO A 11 -4.00 -12.06 11.12
C PRO A 11 -4.54 -10.86 10.36
N CYS A 12 -5.19 -11.08 9.21
CA CYS A 12 -5.83 -10.02 8.46
C CYS A 12 -6.93 -9.32 9.28
N ASN A 13 -7.79 -10.10 9.95
CA ASN A 13 -8.87 -9.55 10.75
C ASN A 13 -8.40 -8.89 12.05
N VAL A 14 -7.44 -9.48 12.76
CA VAL A 14 -6.86 -8.90 13.98
C VAL A 14 -6.30 -7.51 13.72
N ARG A 15 -5.63 -7.33 12.59
CA ARG A 15 -4.96 -6.08 12.19
C ARG A 15 -5.79 -5.18 11.27
N SER A 16 -6.98 -5.61 10.86
CA SER A 16 -7.82 -4.80 9.98
C SER A 16 -8.24 -3.48 10.66
N PRO A 17 -8.01 -2.32 10.05
CA PRO A 17 -8.47 -1.06 10.59
C PRO A 17 -10.01 -0.98 10.67
N GLN A 18 -10.70 -1.81 9.88
CA GLN A 18 -12.16 -1.84 9.74
C GLN A 18 -12.84 -3.00 10.49
N LYS A 19 -12.15 -3.68 11.42
CA LYS A 19 -12.70 -4.83 12.16
C LYS A 19 -13.97 -4.53 12.97
N HIS A 20 -14.27 -3.26 13.21
CA HIS A 20 -15.48 -2.82 13.95
C HIS A 20 -16.75 -2.81 13.08
N VAL A 21 -16.62 -2.83 11.75
CA VAL A 21 -17.76 -2.79 10.81
C VAL A 21 -17.91 -4.05 9.95
N GLY A 22 -16.89 -4.89 9.85
CA GLY A 22 -16.98 -6.08 9.03
C GLY A 22 -15.78 -7.02 9.14
N VAL A 23 -15.87 -8.12 8.41
CA VAL A 23 -14.90 -9.22 8.43
C VAL A 23 -14.22 -9.33 7.06
N VAL A 24 -12.91 -9.49 7.06
CA VAL A 24 -12.15 -9.90 5.87
C VAL A 24 -12.36 -11.40 5.69
N HIS A 25 -13.17 -11.80 4.70
CA HIS A 25 -13.46 -13.20 4.42
C HIS A 25 -12.44 -13.85 3.52
N SER A 26 -11.88 -13.08 2.57
CA SER A 26 -10.90 -13.53 1.60
C SER A 26 -10.08 -12.33 1.11
N SER A 27 -8.97 -12.61 0.43
CA SER A 27 -8.24 -11.63 -0.36
C SER A 27 -8.72 -11.65 -1.81
N ASN A 28 -8.23 -10.74 -2.65
CA ASN A 28 -8.44 -10.74 -4.09
C ASN A 28 -7.54 -11.77 -4.80
N LEU A 29 -7.65 -11.85 -6.14
CA LEU A 29 -6.88 -12.79 -6.97
C LEU A 29 -5.36 -12.68 -6.75
N CYS A 30 -4.86 -11.46 -6.62
CA CYS A 30 -3.42 -11.18 -6.48
C CYS A 30 -2.96 -11.14 -5.00
N THR A 31 -3.86 -11.31 -4.04
CA THR A 31 -3.62 -11.39 -2.58
C THR A 31 -3.09 -10.13 -1.89
N GLU A 32 -3.05 -8.97 -2.58
CA GLU A 32 -2.62 -7.70 -1.99
C GLU A 32 -3.72 -6.97 -1.20
N ILE A 33 -4.99 -7.39 -1.31
CA ILE A 33 -6.14 -6.70 -0.73
C ILE A 33 -6.74 -7.50 0.43
N THR A 34 -6.96 -6.83 1.55
CA THR A 34 -7.62 -7.38 2.74
C THR A 34 -8.71 -6.42 3.22
N LEU A 35 -9.83 -6.38 2.49
CA LEU A 35 -10.99 -5.56 2.79
C LEU A 35 -12.14 -6.38 3.34
N ASN A 36 -12.97 -5.79 4.21
CA ASN A 36 -14.18 -6.41 4.70
C ASN A 36 -15.23 -6.57 3.60
N THR A 37 -15.99 -7.64 3.69
CA THR A 37 -17.14 -7.93 2.81
C THR A 37 -18.32 -8.39 3.64
N GLY A 38 -19.54 -8.27 3.10
CA GLY A 38 -20.74 -8.65 3.83
C GLY A 38 -21.99 -8.74 2.94
N PRO A 39 -23.16 -8.99 3.53
CA PRO A 39 -24.41 -9.10 2.78
C PRO A 39 -24.76 -7.85 1.96
N SER A 40 -24.37 -6.66 2.43
CA SER A 40 -24.59 -5.36 1.79
C SER A 40 -23.37 -4.75 1.15
N GLU A 41 -22.21 -5.43 1.19
CA GLU A 41 -20.93 -4.88 0.79
C GLU A 41 -20.11 -5.84 -0.07
N ILE A 42 -19.58 -5.32 -1.17
CA ILE A 42 -18.59 -5.99 -2.03
C ILE A 42 -17.37 -5.09 -2.07
N ALA A 43 -16.22 -5.61 -1.68
CA ALA A 43 -14.97 -4.86 -1.69
C ALA A 43 -14.57 -4.45 -3.11
N VAL A 44 -14.08 -3.22 -3.26
CA VAL A 44 -13.61 -2.66 -4.53
C VAL A 44 -12.17 -2.19 -4.35
N CYS A 45 -11.30 -2.58 -5.27
CA CYS A 45 -9.90 -2.15 -5.30
C CYS A 45 -9.75 -0.85 -6.08
N ASN A 46 -9.17 0.18 -5.47
CA ASN A 46 -8.76 1.42 -6.11
C ASN A 46 -7.24 1.51 -5.99
N LEU A 47 -6.53 1.09 -7.04
CA LEU A 47 -5.08 0.85 -6.98
C LEU A 47 -4.29 1.85 -7.80
N GLY A 48 -3.12 2.20 -7.29
CA GLY A 48 -2.08 2.94 -7.99
C GLY A 48 -0.70 2.46 -7.54
N SER A 49 0.33 2.70 -8.36
CA SER A 49 1.70 2.34 -8.00
C SER A 49 2.68 3.42 -8.43
N VAL A 50 3.55 3.80 -7.51
CA VAL A 50 4.60 4.78 -7.76
C VAL A 50 5.78 4.09 -8.44
N ASN A 51 6.27 4.67 -9.53
CA ASN A 51 7.53 4.26 -10.13
C ASN A 51 8.70 4.74 -9.26
N LEU A 52 9.26 3.84 -8.45
CA LEU A 52 10.26 4.18 -7.45
C LEU A 52 11.57 4.66 -8.10
N LEU A 53 11.97 4.06 -9.23
CA LEU A 53 13.18 4.45 -9.96
C LEU A 53 13.18 5.94 -10.35
N ASN A 54 12.02 6.46 -10.77
CA ASN A 54 11.89 7.87 -11.13
C ASN A 54 11.95 8.84 -9.94
N HIS A 55 12.00 8.32 -8.72
CA HIS A 55 12.15 9.11 -7.50
C HIS A 55 13.56 9.06 -6.92
N LEU A 56 14.53 8.58 -7.69
CA LEU A 56 15.94 8.72 -7.34
C LEU A 56 16.46 10.09 -7.74
N THR A 57 17.35 10.61 -6.91
CA THR A 57 18.20 11.76 -7.19
C THR A 57 19.65 11.34 -7.11
N LYS A 58 20.52 12.11 -7.72
CA LYS A 58 21.96 11.87 -7.77
C LYS A 58 22.68 13.03 -7.08
N ASP A 59 23.60 12.71 -6.18
CA ASP A 59 24.46 13.72 -5.57
C ASP A 59 25.62 14.13 -6.50
N ASP A 60 26.43 15.09 -6.07
CA ASP A 60 27.58 15.60 -6.84
C ASP A 60 28.67 14.53 -7.03
N GLU A 61 28.72 13.52 -6.18
CA GLU A 61 29.63 12.38 -6.26
C GLU A 61 29.11 11.27 -7.17
N GLY A 62 27.85 11.38 -7.60
CA GLY A 62 27.19 10.43 -8.49
C GLY A 62 26.47 9.29 -7.81
N ASN A 63 26.31 9.32 -6.49
CA ASN A 63 25.55 8.32 -5.75
C ASN A 63 24.04 8.60 -5.84
N PHE A 64 23.26 7.54 -5.95
CA PHE A 64 21.80 7.65 -5.96
C PHE A 64 21.21 7.53 -4.56
N SER A 65 20.14 8.28 -4.32
CA SER A 65 19.28 8.17 -3.14
C SER A 65 17.83 8.53 -3.51
N ILE A 66 16.87 8.23 -2.63
CA ILE A 66 15.48 8.63 -2.86
C ILE A 66 15.33 10.14 -2.64
N ASP A 67 14.80 10.84 -3.64
CA ASP A 67 14.31 12.22 -3.51
C ASP A 67 12.99 12.21 -2.71
N GLN A 68 13.11 12.34 -1.41
CA GLN A 68 12.02 12.28 -0.46
C GLN A 68 10.94 13.34 -0.73
N LYS A 69 11.34 14.56 -1.09
CA LYS A 69 10.40 15.67 -1.37
C LYS A 69 9.60 15.42 -2.65
N ARG A 70 10.26 14.87 -3.67
CA ARG A 70 9.60 14.49 -4.92
C ARG A 70 8.64 13.33 -4.70
N LEU A 71 9.05 12.32 -3.94
CA LEU A 71 8.23 11.16 -3.59
C LEU A 71 7.00 11.61 -2.80
N GLU A 72 7.15 12.45 -1.78
CA GLU A 72 6.03 13.01 -1.01
C GLU A 72 5.01 13.71 -1.91
N ARG A 73 5.45 14.60 -2.80
CA ARG A 73 4.55 15.31 -3.74
C ARG A 73 3.80 14.36 -4.64
N THR A 74 4.48 13.35 -5.17
CA THR A 74 3.86 12.33 -6.03
C THR A 74 2.81 11.55 -5.27
N ILE A 75 3.11 11.12 -4.05
CA ILE A 75 2.18 10.36 -3.20
C ILE A 75 0.95 11.21 -2.84
N LYS A 76 1.12 12.46 -2.45
CA LYS A 76 0.00 13.38 -2.18
C LYS A 76 -0.93 13.52 -3.39
N THR A 77 -0.36 13.65 -4.58
CA THR A 77 -1.14 13.73 -5.82
C THR A 77 -1.85 12.41 -6.10
N ALA A 78 -1.15 11.27 -6.00
CA ALA A 78 -1.72 9.95 -6.24
C ALA A 78 -2.85 9.62 -5.28
N MET A 79 -2.69 9.91 -3.99
CA MET A 79 -3.74 9.70 -2.98
C MET A 79 -5.00 10.53 -3.30
N ARG A 80 -4.84 11.80 -3.69
CA ARG A 80 -5.97 12.64 -4.13
C ARG A 80 -6.64 12.09 -5.38
N MET A 81 -5.87 11.61 -6.36
CA MET A 81 -6.43 11.00 -7.58
C MET A 81 -7.22 9.73 -7.25
N LEU A 82 -6.69 8.86 -6.40
CA LEU A 82 -7.35 7.63 -5.97
C LEU A 82 -8.63 7.91 -5.17
N ASP A 83 -8.61 8.91 -4.27
CA ASP A 83 -9.81 9.33 -3.55
C ASP A 83 -10.88 9.89 -4.51
N ASN A 84 -10.48 10.69 -5.51
CA ASN A 84 -11.41 11.23 -6.51
C ASN A 84 -12.04 10.12 -7.37
N VAL A 85 -11.28 9.07 -7.73
CA VAL A 85 -11.81 7.93 -8.50
C VAL A 85 -12.99 7.28 -7.79
N ILE A 86 -12.97 7.19 -6.46
CA ILE A 86 -14.10 6.63 -5.68
C ILE A 86 -15.40 7.38 -5.96
N ASP A 87 -15.35 8.71 -6.10
CA ASP A 87 -16.53 9.55 -6.29
C ASP A 87 -17.04 9.55 -7.75
N ILE A 88 -16.12 9.48 -8.72
CA ILE A 88 -16.48 9.59 -10.15
C ILE A 88 -16.67 8.23 -10.83
N ASN A 89 -16.35 7.12 -10.15
CA ASN A 89 -16.42 5.79 -10.73
C ASN A 89 -17.86 5.36 -11.00
N PHE A 90 -18.06 4.58 -12.07
CA PHE A 90 -19.31 3.91 -12.33
C PHE A 90 -19.37 2.58 -11.56
N TYR A 91 -20.39 2.42 -10.74
CA TYR A 91 -20.62 1.21 -9.96
C TYR A 91 -21.77 0.39 -10.56
N ALA A 92 -21.43 -0.71 -11.23
CA ALA A 92 -22.42 -1.62 -11.82
C ALA A 92 -23.29 -2.32 -10.76
N VAL A 93 -22.80 -2.43 -9.52
CA VAL A 93 -23.48 -3.11 -8.40
C VAL A 93 -23.58 -2.19 -7.20
N GLY A 94 -24.80 -2.03 -6.67
CA GLY A 94 -25.06 -1.14 -5.52
C GLY A 94 -24.25 -1.48 -4.27
N LYS A 95 -24.00 -2.78 -4.00
CA LYS A 95 -23.18 -3.24 -2.86
C LYS A 95 -21.70 -2.82 -2.99
N ALA A 96 -21.18 -2.74 -4.20
CA ALA A 96 -19.82 -2.24 -4.46
C ALA A 96 -19.73 -0.73 -4.21
N ARG A 97 -20.74 0.02 -4.66
CA ARG A 97 -20.87 1.45 -4.38
C ARG A 97 -20.96 1.73 -2.88
N ASN A 98 -21.80 0.98 -2.17
CA ASN A 98 -21.97 1.11 -0.73
C ASN A 98 -20.62 0.95 0.00
N SER A 99 -19.94 -0.16 -0.21
CA SER A 99 -18.61 -0.43 0.40
C SER A 99 -17.60 0.68 0.08
N ASN A 100 -17.50 1.07 -1.19
CA ASN A 100 -16.48 2.01 -1.63
C ASN A 100 -16.71 3.43 -1.09
N LEU A 101 -17.94 3.89 -1.04
CA LEU A 101 -18.27 5.21 -0.50
C LEU A 101 -18.18 5.28 1.02
N SER A 102 -18.63 4.23 1.73
CA SER A 102 -18.61 4.21 3.19
C SER A 102 -17.20 4.08 3.77
N HIS A 103 -16.33 3.30 3.12
CA HIS A 103 -14.99 3.01 3.66
C HIS A 103 -13.86 3.72 2.93
N ARG A 104 -14.07 4.13 1.69
CA ARG A 104 -13.10 4.83 0.82
C ARG A 104 -11.71 4.16 0.78
N PRO A 105 -11.61 2.84 0.56
CA PRO A 105 -10.32 2.17 0.52
C PRO A 105 -9.57 2.51 -0.76
N VAL A 106 -8.27 2.80 -0.61
CA VAL A 106 -7.32 2.92 -1.72
C VAL A 106 -6.10 2.06 -1.43
N GLY A 107 -5.35 1.69 -2.46
CA GLY A 107 -4.14 0.91 -2.34
C GLY A 107 -3.02 1.51 -3.21
N LEU A 108 -2.18 2.33 -2.62
CA LEU A 108 -1.00 2.87 -3.27
C LEU A 108 0.19 1.94 -3.00
N GLY A 109 0.82 1.43 -4.06
CA GLY A 109 2.01 0.60 -4.01
C GLY A 109 3.18 1.19 -4.77
N ILE A 110 4.13 0.34 -5.08
CA ILE A 110 5.36 0.67 -5.81
C ILE A 110 5.56 -0.27 -7.01
N MET A 111 6.34 0.18 -7.98
CA MET A 111 6.89 -0.62 -9.08
C MET A 111 8.30 -0.14 -9.39
N GLY A 112 9.08 -0.93 -10.10
CA GLY A 112 10.48 -0.60 -10.40
C GLY A 112 11.42 -0.78 -9.20
N PHE A 113 11.06 -1.61 -8.23
CA PHE A 113 11.91 -1.87 -7.06
C PHE A 113 13.26 -2.47 -7.46
N GLN A 114 13.27 -3.48 -8.33
CA GLN A 114 14.51 -4.10 -8.80
C GLN A 114 15.38 -3.12 -9.59
N ASP A 115 14.78 -2.29 -10.45
CA ASP A 115 15.54 -1.26 -11.19
C ASP A 115 16.15 -0.23 -10.24
N THR A 116 15.43 0.10 -9.18
CA THR A 116 15.94 0.99 -8.13
C THR A 116 17.13 0.37 -7.42
N LEU A 117 17.06 -0.93 -7.05
CA LEU A 117 18.20 -1.64 -6.47
C LEU A 117 19.41 -1.66 -7.43
N HIS A 118 19.17 -1.88 -8.74
CA HIS A 118 20.24 -1.84 -9.75
C HIS A 118 20.93 -0.46 -9.79
N ALA A 119 20.12 0.63 -9.79
CA ALA A 119 20.67 2.00 -9.77
C ALA A 119 21.49 2.27 -8.49
N LEU A 120 21.02 1.77 -7.36
CA LEU A 120 21.71 1.86 -6.07
C LEU A 120 22.87 0.88 -5.91
N LYS A 121 23.07 -0.05 -6.87
CA LYS A 121 24.06 -1.13 -6.83
C LYS A 121 23.90 -2.06 -5.64
N ILE A 122 22.64 -2.31 -5.22
CA ILE A 122 22.29 -3.20 -4.11
C ILE A 122 21.88 -4.55 -4.69
N PRO A 123 22.53 -5.66 -4.31
CA PRO A 123 22.10 -7.01 -4.70
C PRO A 123 20.73 -7.35 -4.09
N TYR A 124 19.81 -7.90 -4.89
CA TYR A 124 18.46 -8.24 -4.43
C TYR A 124 18.43 -9.18 -3.20
N CYS A 125 19.32 -10.15 -3.16
CA CYS A 125 19.42 -11.13 -2.06
C CYS A 125 20.38 -10.67 -0.94
N SER A 126 20.39 -9.39 -0.61
CA SER A 126 21.24 -8.81 0.43
C SER A 126 20.43 -8.23 1.60
N SER A 127 21.08 -8.06 2.74
CA SER A 127 20.52 -7.35 3.90
C SER A 127 20.18 -5.90 3.58
N GLU A 128 21.00 -5.27 2.75
CA GLU A 128 20.81 -3.89 2.29
C GLU A 128 19.54 -3.75 1.46
N ALA A 129 19.17 -4.77 0.68
CA ALA A 129 17.91 -4.77 -0.07
C ALA A 129 16.70 -4.90 0.86
N VAL A 130 16.79 -5.68 1.93
CA VAL A 130 15.75 -5.79 2.95
C VAL A 130 15.58 -4.46 3.69
N GLU A 131 16.68 -3.84 4.09
CA GLU A 131 16.67 -2.53 4.73
C GLU A 131 16.09 -1.45 3.81
N PHE A 132 16.48 -1.46 2.54
CA PHE A 132 15.93 -0.53 1.54
C PHE A 132 14.43 -0.75 1.32
N ALA A 133 13.96 -2.00 1.29
CA ALA A 133 12.54 -2.32 1.18
C ALA A 133 11.75 -1.75 2.36
N ASP A 134 12.23 -1.95 3.57
CA ASP A 134 11.61 -1.43 4.79
C ASP A 134 11.54 0.10 4.77
N GLN A 135 12.67 0.78 4.56
CA GLN A 135 12.77 2.23 4.53
C GLN A 135 11.94 2.88 3.41
N SER A 136 11.96 2.32 2.21
CA SER A 136 11.17 2.86 1.09
C SER A 136 9.67 2.70 1.30
N MET A 137 9.23 1.57 1.87
CA MET A 137 7.82 1.36 2.18
C MET A 137 7.36 2.14 3.41
N GLU A 138 8.24 2.40 4.39
CA GLU A 138 7.95 3.34 5.48
C GLU A 138 7.64 4.73 4.91
N MET A 139 8.50 5.25 4.00
CA MET A 139 8.26 6.56 3.34
C MET A 139 6.91 6.60 2.62
N VAL A 140 6.64 5.59 1.78
CA VAL A 140 5.39 5.52 1.02
C VAL A 140 4.18 5.49 1.97
N THR A 141 4.24 4.68 3.01
CA THR A 141 3.14 4.52 3.97
C THR A 141 2.90 5.79 4.78
N TYR A 142 3.98 6.39 5.29
CA TYR A 142 3.90 7.64 6.06
C TYR A 142 3.28 8.78 5.23
N PHE A 143 3.77 9.00 4.01
CA PHE A 143 3.25 10.05 3.14
C PHE A 143 1.82 9.76 2.66
N ALA A 144 1.46 8.50 2.43
CA ALA A 144 0.09 8.14 2.08
C ALA A 144 -0.89 8.44 3.23
N TYR A 145 -0.53 8.11 4.45
CA TYR A 145 -1.37 8.41 5.63
C TYR A 145 -1.43 9.91 5.92
N ALA A 146 -0.31 10.62 5.81
CA ALA A 146 -0.27 12.08 5.94
C ALA A 146 -1.18 12.74 4.90
N ALA A 147 -1.08 12.32 3.64
CA ALA A 147 -1.94 12.82 2.55
C ALA A 147 -3.43 12.49 2.77
N SER A 148 -3.74 11.28 3.23
CA SER A 148 -5.13 10.91 3.53
C SER A 148 -5.69 11.69 4.73
N THR A 149 -4.84 12.06 5.69
CA THR A 149 -5.23 12.93 6.82
C THR A 149 -5.45 14.37 6.35
N GLU A 150 -4.61 14.89 5.45
CA GLU A 150 -4.82 16.19 4.81
C GLU A 150 -6.14 16.23 4.00
N LEU A 151 -6.44 15.15 3.29
CA LEU A 151 -7.73 15.02 2.59
C LEU A 151 -8.91 14.95 3.58
N ALA A 152 -8.74 14.36 4.75
CA ALA A 152 -9.77 14.37 5.78
C ALA A 152 -9.99 15.77 6.39
N GLU A 153 -8.94 16.59 6.54
CA GLU A 153 -9.08 18.00 6.93
C GLU A 153 -9.89 18.81 5.89
N GLU A 154 -9.70 18.51 4.60
CA GLU A 154 -10.35 19.21 3.49
C GLU A 154 -11.80 18.74 3.24
N ARG A 155 -12.06 17.41 3.38
CA ARG A 155 -13.29 16.75 2.89
C ARG A 155 -14.05 15.94 3.93
N GLY A 156 -13.54 15.90 5.16
CA GLY A 156 -14.01 15.01 6.21
C GLY A 156 -13.41 13.60 6.13
N PRO A 157 -13.38 12.87 7.25
CA PRO A 157 -12.96 11.48 7.29
C PRO A 157 -13.95 10.58 6.52
N TYR A 158 -13.55 9.32 6.26
CA TYR A 158 -14.48 8.36 5.70
C TYR A 158 -15.60 8.03 6.71
N GLU A 159 -16.78 7.64 6.21
CA GLU A 159 -18.02 7.51 7.00
C GLU A 159 -17.86 6.60 8.22
N THR A 160 -17.22 5.45 8.04
CA THR A 160 -17.04 4.45 9.11
C THR A 160 -15.71 4.61 9.89
N PHE A 161 -15.15 5.81 9.92
CA PHE A 161 -13.92 6.10 10.66
C PHE A 161 -14.05 5.85 12.16
N LYS A 162 -15.21 6.23 12.74
CA LYS A 162 -15.42 6.16 14.19
C LYS A 162 -15.44 4.71 14.67
N GLY A 163 -14.63 4.39 15.67
CA GLY A 163 -14.43 3.04 16.20
C GLY A 163 -13.36 2.22 15.46
N SER A 164 -12.81 2.72 14.36
CA SER A 164 -11.72 2.08 13.63
C SER A 164 -10.42 2.03 14.45
N LEU A 165 -9.44 1.23 14.00
CA LEU A 165 -8.10 1.27 14.62
C LEU A 165 -7.46 2.66 14.49
N TRP A 166 -7.76 3.39 13.42
CA TRP A 166 -7.31 4.77 13.24
C TRP A 166 -7.86 5.72 14.31
N ASP A 167 -9.15 5.64 14.61
CA ASP A 167 -9.80 6.42 15.68
C ASP A 167 -9.22 6.09 17.06
N GLN A 168 -8.78 4.85 17.25
CA GLN A 168 -8.10 4.38 18.45
C GLN A 168 -6.62 4.76 18.51
N GLY A 169 -6.04 5.34 17.45
CA GLY A 169 -4.62 5.68 17.35
C GLY A 169 -3.71 4.47 17.16
N ILE A 170 -4.25 3.37 16.65
CA ILE A 170 -3.52 2.13 16.38
C ILE A 170 -3.12 2.13 14.90
N LEU A 171 -1.84 2.39 14.63
CA LEU A 171 -1.23 2.35 13.31
C LEU A 171 -0.63 0.96 13.01
N PRO A 172 -0.12 0.69 11.80
CA PRO A 172 0.36 -0.65 11.44
C PRO A 172 1.36 -1.28 12.40
N LEU A 173 2.36 -0.55 12.89
CA LEU A 173 3.32 -1.07 13.88
C LEU A 173 2.66 -1.33 15.24
N ASP A 174 1.73 -0.48 15.66
CA ASP A 174 0.98 -0.69 16.90
C ASP A 174 0.12 -1.95 16.82
N SER A 175 -0.44 -2.25 15.64
CA SER A 175 -1.27 -3.43 15.41
C SER A 175 -0.53 -4.76 15.56
N LEU A 176 0.80 -4.75 15.54
CA LEU A 176 1.61 -5.94 15.86
C LEU A 176 1.37 -6.41 17.30
N LYS A 177 1.15 -5.48 18.24
CA LYS A 177 0.82 -5.82 19.63
C LYS A 177 -0.49 -6.60 19.72
N LEU A 178 -1.48 -6.26 18.87
CA LEU A 178 -2.75 -7.00 18.81
C LEU A 178 -2.50 -8.44 18.34
N LEU A 179 -1.63 -8.62 17.35
CA LEU A 179 -1.28 -9.93 16.82
C LEU A 179 -0.44 -10.74 17.84
N GLU A 180 0.49 -10.10 18.55
CA GLU A 180 1.27 -10.73 19.63
C GLU A 180 0.36 -11.24 20.75
N GLN A 181 -0.63 -10.43 21.16
CA GLN A 181 -1.60 -10.79 22.19
C GLN A 181 -2.48 -11.97 21.75
N GLU A 182 -2.98 -11.94 20.52
CA GLU A 182 -3.87 -12.99 19.99
C GLU A 182 -3.13 -14.33 19.82
N ARG A 183 -1.88 -14.30 19.42
CA ARG A 183 -1.06 -15.52 19.20
C ARG A 183 -0.31 -16.01 20.43
N GLY A 184 -0.18 -15.17 21.47
CA GLY A 184 0.62 -15.48 22.64
C GLY A 184 2.12 -15.59 22.37
N ILE A 185 2.62 -15.02 21.26
CA ILE A 185 4.02 -15.02 20.87
C ILE A 185 4.49 -13.61 20.52
N LYS A 186 5.76 -13.31 20.82
CA LYS A 186 6.40 -12.06 20.40
C LYS A 186 6.74 -12.11 18.91
N ILE A 187 6.49 -11.01 18.22
CA ILE A 187 6.83 -10.85 16.81
C ILE A 187 8.12 -10.03 16.72
N GLU A 188 9.16 -10.66 16.19
CA GLU A 188 10.46 -10.03 15.99
C GLU A 188 10.49 -9.37 14.60
N VAL A 189 10.32 -8.06 14.59
CA VAL A 189 10.48 -7.21 13.41
C VAL A 189 11.22 -5.94 13.82
N ASP A 190 11.89 -5.31 12.87
CA ASP A 190 12.43 -3.97 13.09
C ASP A 190 11.28 -3.00 13.37
N LYS A 191 11.40 -2.23 14.45
CA LYS A 191 10.45 -1.21 14.88
C LYS A 191 11.05 0.19 14.82
N ASN A 192 12.28 0.31 14.32
CA ASN A 192 12.91 1.61 14.11
C ASN A 192 12.14 2.39 13.05
N SER A 193 12.11 3.69 13.20
CA SER A 193 11.37 4.59 12.33
C SER A 193 12.18 5.84 12.08
N LYS A 194 12.13 6.35 10.84
CA LYS A 194 12.75 7.61 10.43
C LYS A 194 11.76 8.79 10.43
N PHE A 195 10.47 8.51 10.63
CA PHE A 195 9.40 9.51 10.59
C PHE A 195 8.73 9.69 11.95
N ASP A 196 8.14 10.86 12.15
CA ASP A 196 7.39 11.19 13.36
C ASP A 196 5.96 10.63 13.31
N TRP A 197 5.85 9.33 13.55
CA TRP A 197 4.58 8.63 13.59
C TRP A 197 3.66 9.09 14.74
N ASP A 198 4.23 9.58 15.83
CA ASP A 198 3.44 10.08 16.96
C ASP A 198 2.76 11.41 16.61
N ALA A 199 3.44 12.32 15.93
CA ALA A 199 2.82 13.52 15.40
C ALA A 199 1.71 13.18 14.38
N LEU A 200 1.92 12.17 13.53
CA LEU A 200 0.89 11.72 12.60
C LEU A 200 -0.32 11.11 13.32
N LYS A 201 -0.13 10.32 14.37
CA LYS A 201 -1.21 9.80 15.23
C LYS A 201 -2.06 10.93 15.81
N VAL A 202 -1.42 11.98 16.32
CA VAL A 202 -2.13 13.15 16.86
C VAL A 202 -2.98 13.81 15.78
N ARG A 203 -2.45 13.97 14.57
CA ARG A 203 -3.18 14.54 13.43
C ARG A 203 -4.37 13.65 13.03
N ILE A 204 -4.19 12.34 12.91
CA ILE A 204 -5.25 11.38 12.59
C ILE A 204 -6.35 11.42 13.66
N LYS A 205 -5.98 11.48 14.93
CA LYS A 205 -6.94 11.56 16.03
C LYS A 205 -7.76 12.85 16.01
N LYS A 206 -7.14 13.94 15.59
CA LYS A 206 -7.79 15.27 15.51
C LYS A 206 -8.70 15.39 14.29
N ASN A 207 -8.23 15.00 13.11
CA ASN A 207 -8.84 15.30 11.82
C ASN A 207 -9.51 14.08 11.18
N GLY A 208 -9.22 12.88 11.69
CA GLY A 208 -9.53 11.61 11.03
C GLY A 208 -8.56 11.29 9.89
N ILE A 209 -8.92 10.26 9.14
CA ILE A 209 -8.27 9.87 7.88
C ILE A 209 -9.34 9.69 6.81
N ARG A 210 -9.06 10.07 5.57
CA ARG A 210 -10.02 10.05 4.45
C ARG A 210 -10.30 8.66 3.92
N ASN A 211 -9.32 7.77 4.00
CA ASN A 211 -9.35 6.45 3.40
C ASN A 211 -9.13 5.37 4.48
N SER A 212 -9.97 4.34 4.50
CA SER A 212 -9.84 3.24 5.47
C SER A 212 -8.56 2.43 5.31
N ASN A 213 -8.10 2.30 4.09
CA ASN A 213 -6.83 1.68 3.69
C ASN A 213 -6.14 2.61 2.69
N CYS A 214 -4.82 2.71 2.74
CA CYS A 214 -4.06 3.65 1.91
C CYS A 214 -3.01 2.98 1.04
N VAL A 215 -2.47 1.82 1.44
CA VAL A 215 -1.35 1.18 0.76
C VAL A 215 -1.65 -0.27 0.42
N ALA A 216 -1.19 -0.70 -0.75
CA ALA A 216 -1.18 -2.09 -1.18
C ALA A 216 -0.12 -2.26 -2.28
N VAL A 217 0.67 -3.32 -2.19
CA VAL A 217 1.70 -3.63 -3.19
C VAL A 217 1.09 -4.55 -4.24
N ALA A 218 0.52 -3.95 -5.29
CA ALA A 218 -0.11 -4.67 -6.40
C ALA A 218 0.94 -5.21 -7.38
N PRO A 219 0.63 -6.25 -8.18
CA PRO A 219 1.58 -6.88 -9.12
C PRO A 219 2.09 -5.97 -10.23
N THR A 220 1.34 -4.97 -10.66
CA THR A 220 1.68 -3.98 -11.70
C THR A 220 2.08 -4.55 -13.07
N ALA A 221 1.64 -5.78 -13.39
CA ALA A 221 2.09 -6.55 -14.54
C ALA A 221 1.96 -5.83 -15.90
N THR A 222 0.99 -4.94 -16.06
CA THR A 222 0.78 -4.17 -17.28
C THR A 222 1.37 -2.76 -17.20
N ILE A 223 1.09 -2.04 -16.09
CA ILE A 223 1.52 -0.63 -15.99
C ILE A 223 3.05 -0.49 -15.88
N SER A 224 3.74 -1.47 -15.30
CA SER A 224 5.21 -1.50 -15.27
C SER A 224 5.81 -1.59 -16.68
N ASN A 225 5.22 -2.41 -17.57
CA ASN A 225 5.63 -2.50 -18.96
C ASN A 225 5.39 -1.18 -19.73
N ILE A 226 4.27 -0.48 -19.44
CA ILE A 226 3.96 0.80 -20.09
C ILE A 226 5.01 1.87 -19.72
N VAL A 227 5.47 1.87 -18.48
CA VAL A 227 6.46 2.87 -18.02
C VAL A 227 7.91 2.38 -18.06
N GLY A 228 8.15 1.15 -18.50
CA GLY A 228 9.47 0.58 -18.76
C GLY A 228 10.29 0.27 -17.50
N VAL A 229 9.66 -0.31 -16.47
CA VAL A 229 10.32 -0.74 -15.22
C VAL A 229 9.89 -2.15 -14.83
N SER A 230 10.61 -2.76 -13.88
CA SER A 230 10.25 -4.05 -13.29
C SER A 230 8.90 -3.97 -12.57
N ALA A 231 8.16 -5.09 -12.61
CA ALA A 231 6.85 -5.19 -11.99
C ALA A 231 6.98 -5.24 -10.46
N SER A 232 6.23 -4.39 -9.76
CA SER A 232 6.11 -4.41 -8.29
C SER A 232 7.48 -4.48 -7.60
N ILE A 233 7.69 -5.53 -6.81
CA ILE A 233 8.93 -5.86 -6.10
C ILE A 233 9.61 -7.11 -6.69
N GLU A 234 9.22 -7.53 -7.89
CA GLU A 234 9.72 -8.77 -8.49
C GLU A 234 11.19 -8.65 -8.90
N PRO A 235 11.99 -9.70 -8.69
CA PRO A 235 13.37 -9.75 -9.16
C PRO A 235 13.44 -9.97 -10.67
N THR A 236 14.54 -9.54 -11.30
CA THR A 236 14.86 -9.90 -12.67
C THR A 236 15.36 -11.35 -12.73
N PHE A 237 14.63 -12.21 -13.43
CA PHE A 237 14.97 -13.65 -13.53
C PHE A 237 16.11 -13.92 -14.51
N GLN A 238 16.15 -13.18 -15.62
CA GLN A 238 17.11 -13.33 -16.71
C GLN A 238 17.30 -11.99 -17.41
N ASN A 239 18.45 -11.80 -18.05
CA ASN A 239 18.73 -10.61 -18.84
C ASN A 239 17.96 -10.56 -20.17
N LEU A 240 17.55 -11.72 -20.65
CA LEU A 240 16.73 -11.88 -21.86
C LEU A 240 15.70 -12.98 -21.60
N TYR A 241 14.44 -12.68 -21.80
CA TYR A 241 13.35 -13.65 -21.69
C TYR A 241 12.21 -13.33 -22.65
N VAL A 242 11.45 -14.34 -23.00
CA VAL A 242 10.24 -14.19 -23.81
C VAL A 242 9.02 -14.20 -22.90
N LYS A 243 8.19 -13.17 -23.01
CA LYS A 243 6.90 -13.09 -22.34
C LYS A 243 5.81 -13.44 -23.33
N SER A 244 5.16 -14.58 -23.15
CA SER A 244 4.04 -15.02 -23.99
C SER A 244 2.71 -14.78 -23.28
N ASN A 245 1.74 -14.21 -23.98
CA ASN A 245 0.37 -14.03 -23.55
C ASN A 245 -0.59 -14.11 -24.73
N LEU A 246 -1.90 -13.90 -24.50
CA LEU A 246 -2.93 -13.95 -25.56
C LEU A 246 -2.73 -12.91 -26.68
N SER A 247 -1.97 -11.85 -26.43
CA SER A 247 -1.70 -10.78 -27.41
C SER A 247 -0.44 -11.05 -28.24
N GLY A 248 0.36 -12.06 -27.90
CA GLY A 248 1.59 -12.42 -28.61
C GLY A 248 2.77 -12.76 -27.70
N GLU A 249 3.92 -12.87 -28.32
CA GLU A 249 5.21 -13.08 -27.68
C GLU A 249 6.06 -11.82 -27.77
N PHE A 250 6.66 -11.45 -26.65
CA PHE A 250 7.47 -10.24 -26.50
C PHE A 250 8.83 -10.61 -25.88
N THR A 251 9.90 -10.13 -26.47
CA THR A 251 11.27 -10.32 -25.97
C THR A 251 11.76 -9.07 -25.29
#